data_79d7a89811c35c1746d5308f4cc42ccb
#
_entry.id   79d7a89811c35c1746d5308f4cc42ccb
#
_cell.length_a   1.000
_cell.length_b   1.000
_cell.length_c   1.000
_cell.angle_alpha   90.00
_cell.angle_beta   90.00
_cell.angle_gamma   90.00
#
_symmetry.space_group_name_H-M   'P 1'
#
loop_
_entity.id
_entity.type
_entity.pdbx_description
1 polymer ?
#
loop_
_entity_poly.entity_id
_entity_poly.type
_entity_poly.pdbx_seq_one_letter_code
_entity_poly.pdbx_strand_id
1 'polypeptide(L)'
;YAAIADRFSPERLFTFLLLLLTALLFGNRAIMSFSSITFAYPLYFLLFEIASEVLVMHAMLYFSNNFDASQLKRLLPLTLAGILLGEVCGGFLLALIASSWGMKSIMLVWSALAVCALTLIQWRHRRLGVSPYFRPTKRGGNELHRAVDQLRQGIKFTRSSALLRDSSIAVFFMVIALYTLSYSVKLVYVSTFRTEEELGIVFGMITMIGGAIALLIQVFFVNKWLQRYGVRKRNLVFPLTTMLSVVALLLHFQLPSALAGSFNRRVLMPPLRNSSRNRLFTELPD
;
A
#
# COMPACT_ATOMS: atom_id res chain seq x y z
N TYR A 1 -6.33 -8.16 12.72
CA TYR A 1 -4.88 -8.10 12.60
C TYR A 1 -4.21 -7.74 13.93
N ALA A 2 -4.54 -6.60 14.56
CA ALA A 2 -3.92 -6.14 15.80
C ALA A 2 -3.94 -7.21 16.93
N ALA A 3 -5.08 -7.88 17.14
CA ALA A 3 -5.24 -8.93 18.14
C ALA A 3 -4.31 -10.16 17.92
N ILE A 4 -3.88 -10.39 16.68
CA ILE A 4 -2.99 -11.49 16.31
C ILE A 4 -1.52 -11.04 16.34
N ALA A 5 -1.27 -9.80 15.94
CA ALA A 5 0.07 -9.24 15.82
C ALA A 5 0.83 -9.21 17.16
N ASP A 6 0.12 -9.02 18.27
CA ASP A 6 0.72 -8.96 19.61
C ASP A 6 1.12 -10.34 20.18
N ARG A 7 0.65 -11.44 19.56
CA ARG A 7 0.94 -12.81 20.02
C ARG A 7 2.20 -13.40 19.42
N PHE A 8 2.50 -13.06 18.21
CA PHE A 8 3.60 -13.66 17.46
C PHE A 8 4.73 -12.66 17.31
N SER A 9 5.97 -13.17 17.30
CA SER A 9 7.08 -12.31 16.92
C SER A 9 6.81 -11.74 15.50
N PRO A 10 7.16 -10.46 15.26
CA PRO A 10 6.94 -9.84 13.96
C PRO A 10 7.49 -10.65 12.78
N GLU A 11 8.62 -11.34 13.01
CA GLU A 11 9.24 -12.20 12.02
C GLU A 11 8.40 -13.44 11.69
N ARG A 12 7.86 -14.11 12.72
CA ARG A 12 7.02 -15.31 12.55
C ARG A 12 5.71 -14.95 11.85
N LEU A 13 5.11 -13.83 12.24
CA LEU A 13 3.89 -13.35 11.61
C LEU A 13 4.14 -12.97 10.15
N PHE A 14 5.26 -12.31 9.85
CA PHE A 14 5.62 -11.96 8.47
C PHE A 14 5.88 -13.22 7.62
N THR A 15 6.59 -14.17 8.15
CA THR A 15 6.80 -15.46 7.50
C THR A 15 5.49 -16.17 7.20
N PHE A 16 4.57 -16.20 8.17
CA PHE A 16 3.25 -16.81 7.99
C PHE A 16 2.43 -16.09 6.92
N LEU A 17 2.40 -14.76 6.92
CA LEU A 17 1.67 -13.96 5.94
C LEU A 17 2.21 -14.16 4.51
N LEU A 18 3.53 -14.21 4.35
CA LEU A 18 4.15 -14.46 3.05
C LEU A 18 3.90 -15.89 2.54
N LEU A 19 3.96 -16.89 3.43
CA LEU A 19 3.61 -18.28 3.08
C LEU A 19 2.15 -18.39 2.68
N LEU A 20 1.25 -17.79 3.45
CA LEU A 20 -0.18 -17.78 3.15
C LEU A 20 -0.44 -17.10 1.79
N LEU A 21 0.17 -15.93 1.54
CA LEU A 21 0.06 -15.24 0.26
C LEU A 21 0.56 -16.13 -0.90
N THR A 22 1.72 -16.74 -0.75
CA THR A 22 2.30 -17.62 -1.76
C THR A 22 1.36 -18.80 -2.06
N ALA A 23 0.84 -19.45 -1.02
CA ALA A 23 -0.11 -20.56 -1.17
C ALA A 23 -1.42 -20.12 -1.88
N LEU A 24 -1.95 -18.96 -1.51
CA LEU A 24 -3.16 -18.40 -2.13
C LEU A 24 -2.93 -18.03 -3.60
N LEU A 25 -1.77 -17.49 -3.95
CA LEU A 25 -1.42 -17.16 -5.35
C LEU A 25 -1.30 -18.43 -6.21
N PHE A 26 -0.61 -19.46 -5.71
CA PHE A 26 -0.53 -20.76 -6.41
C PHE A 26 -1.90 -21.43 -6.54
N GLY A 27 -2.69 -21.44 -5.47
CA GLY A 27 -4.04 -21.99 -5.49
C GLY A 27 -4.95 -21.28 -6.51
N ASN A 28 -4.93 -19.95 -6.51
CA ASN A 28 -5.72 -19.18 -7.49
C ASN A 28 -5.24 -19.39 -8.93
N ARG A 29 -3.91 -19.49 -9.13
CA ARG A 29 -3.34 -19.83 -10.45
C ARG A 29 -3.76 -21.22 -10.92
N ALA A 30 -3.81 -22.21 -10.01
CA ALA A 30 -4.30 -23.55 -10.30
C ALA A 30 -5.78 -23.51 -10.69
N ILE A 31 -6.63 -22.82 -9.94
CA ILE A 31 -8.05 -22.64 -10.27
C ILE A 31 -8.22 -22.04 -11.67
N MET A 32 -7.47 -20.99 -12.00
CA MET A 32 -7.53 -20.36 -13.33
C MET A 32 -7.03 -21.29 -14.46
N SER A 33 -6.24 -22.31 -14.15
CA SER A 33 -5.73 -23.25 -15.15
C SER A 33 -6.68 -24.41 -15.42
N PHE A 34 -7.41 -24.88 -14.41
CA PHE A 34 -8.23 -26.08 -14.47
C PHE A 34 -9.71 -25.80 -14.73
N SER A 35 -10.16 -24.56 -14.59
CA SER A 35 -11.58 -24.26 -14.78
C SER A 35 -11.80 -22.86 -15.35
N SER A 36 -12.85 -22.75 -16.17
CA SER A 36 -13.39 -21.48 -16.67
C SER A 36 -14.18 -20.72 -15.60
N ILE A 37 -13.80 -20.83 -14.33
CA ILE A 37 -14.54 -20.23 -13.22
C ILE A 37 -14.36 -18.73 -13.27
N THR A 38 -15.36 -18.01 -13.70
CA THR A 38 -15.44 -16.56 -13.74
C THR A 38 -15.18 -15.93 -12.36
N PHE A 39 -15.44 -16.66 -11.27
CA PHE A 39 -15.20 -16.22 -9.90
C PHE A 39 -13.70 -16.11 -9.52
N ALA A 40 -12.79 -16.76 -10.24
CA ALA A 40 -11.36 -16.71 -9.94
C ALA A 40 -10.78 -15.29 -10.07
N TYR A 41 -11.26 -14.47 -10.98
CA TYR A 41 -10.81 -13.09 -11.17
C TYR A 41 -11.21 -12.15 -10.01
N PRO A 42 -12.48 -12.10 -9.57
CA PRO A 42 -12.86 -11.36 -8.35
C PRO A 42 -12.12 -11.83 -7.11
N LEU A 43 -11.92 -13.15 -6.95
CA LEU A 43 -11.16 -13.71 -5.84
C LEU A 43 -9.71 -13.23 -5.85
N TYR A 44 -9.05 -13.26 -7.01
CA TYR A 44 -7.68 -12.73 -7.16
C TYR A 44 -7.61 -11.25 -6.79
N PHE A 45 -8.58 -10.45 -7.25
CA PHE A 45 -8.62 -9.02 -6.93
C PHE A 45 -8.75 -8.79 -5.41
N LEU A 46 -9.65 -9.49 -4.74
CA LEU A 46 -9.81 -9.38 -3.28
C LEU A 46 -8.56 -9.83 -2.53
N LEU A 47 -7.94 -10.94 -2.94
CA LEU A 47 -6.70 -11.42 -2.36
C LEU A 47 -5.57 -10.42 -2.54
N PHE A 48 -5.48 -9.80 -3.72
CA PHE A 48 -4.47 -8.77 -4.01
C PHE A 48 -4.63 -7.55 -3.10
N GLU A 49 -5.83 -6.97 -3.01
CA GLU A 49 -6.10 -5.78 -2.20
C GLU A 49 -5.84 -6.06 -0.70
N ILE A 50 -6.38 -7.16 -0.17
CA ILE A 50 -6.20 -7.52 1.24
C ILE A 50 -4.72 -7.82 1.54
N ALA A 51 -4.06 -8.62 0.72
CA ALA A 51 -2.68 -9.01 0.95
C ALA A 51 -1.73 -7.81 0.85
N SER A 52 -1.94 -6.91 -0.10
CA SER A 52 -1.12 -5.71 -0.27
C SER A 52 -1.20 -4.80 0.96
N GLU A 53 -2.40 -4.51 1.45
CA GLU A 53 -2.59 -3.66 2.62
C GLU A 53 -2.01 -4.30 3.91
N VAL A 54 -2.26 -5.60 4.11
CA VAL A 54 -1.74 -6.32 5.28
C VAL A 54 -0.21 -6.40 5.24
N LEU A 55 0.40 -6.67 4.09
CA LEU A 55 1.85 -6.73 3.95
C LEU A 55 2.50 -5.37 4.20
N VAL A 56 1.95 -4.28 3.64
CA VAL A 56 2.48 -2.92 3.87
C VAL A 56 2.37 -2.55 5.34
N MET A 57 1.22 -2.81 5.96
CA MET A 57 1.01 -2.53 7.39
C MET A 57 2.00 -3.32 8.25
N HIS A 58 2.17 -4.62 7.94
CA HIS A 58 3.09 -5.48 8.70
C HIS A 58 4.56 -5.10 8.47
N ALA A 59 4.95 -4.77 7.25
CA ALA A 59 6.30 -4.29 6.94
C ALA A 59 6.63 -3.02 7.74
N MET A 60 5.69 -2.08 7.85
CA MET A 60 5.88 -0.87 8.66
C MET A 60 5.98 -1.18 10.15
N LEU A 61 5.15 -2.09 10.67
CA LEU A 61 5.24 -2.56 12.06
C LEU A 61 6.58 -3.26 12.32
N TYR A 62 6.98 -4.16 11.43
CA TYR A 62 8.26 -4.84 11.51
C TYR A 62 9.43 -3.85 11.51
N PHE A 63 9.38 -2.84 10.66
CA PHE A 63 10.39 -1.80 10.61
C PHE A 63 10.40 -0.99 11.92
N SER A 64 9.24 -0.55 12.41
CA SER A 64 9.15 0.23 13.66
C SER A 64 9.64 -0.53 14.89
N ASN A 65 9.46 -1.85 14.93
CA ASN A 65 9.91 -2.68 16.05
C ASN A 65 11.41 -3.01 16.04
N ASN A 66 12.13 -2.65 14.98
CA ASN A 66 13.57 -2.91 14.87
C ASN A 66 14.45 -1.68 15.11
N PHE A 67 13.85 -0.50 15.23
CA PHE A 67 14.57 0.76 15.36
C PHE A 67 13.98 1.58 16.51
N ASP A 68 14.81 2.38 17.17
CA ASP A 68 14.33 3.37 18.13
C ASP A 68 13.67 4.57 17.43
N ALA A 69 12.96 5.41 18.17
CA ALA A 69 12.23 6.56 17.63
C ALA A 69 13.13 7.55 16.86
N SER A 70 14.39 7.70 17.26
CA SER A 70 15.35 8.61 16.62
C SER A 70 15.88 8.03 15.30
N GLN A 71 16.21 6.75 15.30
CA GLN A 71 16.62 6.00 14.11
C GLN A 71 15.46 5.92 13.11
N LEU A 72 14.24 5.66 13.61
CA LEU A 72 13.03 5.57 12.79
C LEU A 72 12.80 6.88 12.01
N LYS A 73 12.93 8.05 12.66
CA LYS A 73 12.79 9.35 11.98
C LYS A 73 13.80 9.54 10.84
N ARG A 74 15.02 9.03 10.98
CA ARG A 74 16.05 9.13 9.94
C ARG A 74 15.85 8.13 8.81
N LEU A 75 15.42 6.92 9.13
CA LEU A 75 15.33 5.81 8.17
C LEU A 75 13.99 5.78 7.42
N LEU A 76 12.93 6.41 7.95
CA LEU A 76 11.61 6.43 7.33
C LEU A 76 11.61 6.97 5.89
N PRO A 77 12.29 8.09 5.56
CA PRO A 77 12.38 8.55 4.17
C PRO A 77 13.05 7.53 3.23
N LEU A 78 14.07 6.82 3.72
CA LEU A 78 14.75 5.78 2.97
C LEU A 78 13.86 4.55 2.71
N THR A 79 13.07 4.16 3.72
CA THR A 79 12.07 3.09 3.57
C THR A 79 11.01 3.45 2.54
N LEU A 80 10.51 4.69 2.57
CA LEU A 80 9.55 5.18 1.58
C LEU A 80 10.16 5.23 0.16
N ALA A 81 11.43 5.64 0.03
CA ALA A 81 12.14 5.57 -1.23
C ALA A 81 12.30 4.12 -1.73
N GLY A 82 12.56 3.17 -0.83
CA GLY A 82 12.61 1.74 -1.16
C GLY A 82 11.27 1.20 -1.69
N ILE A 83 10.15 1.62 -1.12
CA ILE A 83 8.81 1.27 -1.63
C ILE A 83 8.62 1.79 -3.05
N LEU A 84 8.98 3.06 -3.31
CA LEU A 84 8.86 3.66 -4.65
C LEU A 84 9.79 3.00 -5.67
N LEU A 85 11.01 2.61 -5.27
CA LEU A 85 11.90 1.79 -6.11
C LEU A 85 11.26 0.44 -6.43
N GLY A 86 10.61 -0.19 -5.45
CA GLY A 86 9.85 -1.42 -5.65
C GLY A 86 8.71 -1.24 -6.67
N GLU A 87 8.00 -0.10 -6.64
CA GLU A 87 6.98 0.24 -7.64
C GLU A 87 7.59 0.41 -9.04
N VAL A 88 8.73 1.06 -9.17
CA VAL A 88 9.43 1.21 -10.46
C VAL A 88 9.84 -0.15 -11.03
N CYS A 89 10.51 -0.96 -10.23
CA CYS A 89 10.93 -2.31 -10.64
C CYS A 89 9.72 -3.22 -10.93
N GLY A 90 8.68 -3.15 -10.09
CA GLY A 90 7.45 -3.91 -10.28
C GLY A 90 6.70 -3.51 -11.55
N GLY A 91 6.63 -2.21 -11.85
CA GLY A 91 6.05 -1.71 -13.10
C GLY A 91 6.83 -2.18 -14.33
N PHE A 92 8.16 -2.13 -14.29
CA PHE A 92 9.02 -2.67 -15.35
C PHE A 92 8.80 -4.17 -15.56
N LEU A 93 8.82 -4.95 -14.46
CA LEU A 93 8.58 -6.39 -14.52
C LEU A 93 7.18 -6.70 -15.05
N LEU A 94 6.15 -5.95 -14.65
CA LEU A 94 4.79 -6.13 -15.16
C LEU A 94 4.73 -5.93 -16.66
N ALA A 95 5.32 -4.85 -17.20
CA ALA A 95 5.35 -4.60 -18.65
C ALA A 95 6.12 -5.70 -19.40
N LEU A 96 7.26 -6.14 -18.86
CA LEU A 96 8.07 -7.19 -19.43
C LEU A 96 7.34 -8.55 -19.45
N ILE A 97 6.68 -8.93 -18.35
CA ILE A 97 5.95 -10.19 -18.24
C ILE A 97 4.75 -10.16 -19.19
N ALA A 98 3.99 -9.07 -19.22
CA ALA A 98 2.83 -8.94 -20.09
C ALA A 98 3.22 -9.10 -21.57
N SER A 99 4.35 -8.54 -22.00
CA SER A 99 4.83 -8.63 -23.39
C SER A 99 5.43 -9.97 -23.77
N SER A 100 6.03 -10.72 -22.80
CA SER A 100 6.83 -11.89 -23.12
C SER A 100 6.17 -13.21 -22.73
N TRP A 101 5.49 -13.26 -21.60
CA TRP A 101 4.96 -14.49 -20.97
C TRP A 101 3.45 -14.47 -20.74
N GLY A 102 2.79 -13.36 -21.07
CA GLY A 102 1.37 -13.14 -20.86
C GLY A 102 0.98 -12.86 -19.39
N MET A 103 -0.20 -12.27 -19.22
CA MET A 103 -0.68 -11.75 -17.93
C MET A 103 -0.81 -12.81 -16.82
N LYS A 104 -1.16 -14.05 -17.18
CA LYS A 104 -1.30 -15.14 -16.19
C LYS A 104 -0.01 -15.50 -15.48
N SER A 105 1.15 -15.20 -16.07
CA SER A 105 2.47 -15.46 -15.50
C SER A 105 2.85 -14.51 -14.36
N ILE A 106 2.16 -13.38 -14.22
CA ILE A 106 2.34 -12.42 -13.11
C ILE A 106 2.23 -13.07 -11.74
N MET A 107 1.28 -14.01 -11.57
CA MET A 107 1.09 -14.69 -10.28
C MET A 107 2.30 -15.53 -9.90
N LEU A 108 2.97 -16.17 -10.88
CA LEU A 108 4.17 -16.95 -10.64
C LEU A 108 5.34 -16.05 -10.23
N VAL A 109 5.52 -14.92 -10.92
CA VAL A 109 6.58 -13.96 -10.59
C VAL A 109 6.34 -13.33 -9.22
N TRP A 110 5.12 -12.97 -8.89
CA TRP A 110 4.78 -12.48 -7.57
C TRP A 110 5.04 -13.52 -6.48
N SER A 111 4.67 -14.78 -6.72
CA SER A 111 4.99 -15.88 -5.82
C SER A 111 6.50 -16.06 -5.62
N ALA A 112 7.28 -15.97 -6.70
CA ALA A 112 8.73 -16.04 -6.63
C ALA A 112 9.33 -14.89 -5.81
N LEU A 113 8.83 -13.66 -5.99
CA LEU A 113 9.24 -12.49 -5.19
C LEU A 113 8.86 -12.65 -3.72
N ALA A 114 7.69 -13.22 -3.40
CA ALA A 114 7.29 -13.53 -2.03
C ALA A 114 8.24 -14.56 -1.38
N VAL A 115 8.64 -15.60 -2.12
CA VAL A 115 9.64 -16.58 -1.65
C VAL A 115 11.01 -15.91 -1.46
N CYS A 116 11.44 -15.04 -2.36
CA CYS A 116 12.68 -14.26 -2.17
C CYS A 116 12.62 -13.40 -0.90
N ALA A 117 11.50 -12.70 -0.66
CA ALA A 117 11.31 -11.93 0.56
C ALA A 117 11.37 -12.81 1.80
N LEU A 118 10.76 -13.99 1.77
CA LEU A 118 10.78 -14.99 2.82
C LEU A 118 12.21 -15.45 3.14
N THR A 119 12.99 -15.80 2.12
CA THR A 119 14.38 -16.23 2.31
C THR A 119 15.25 -15.14 2.90
N LEU A 120 15.06 -13.87 2.48
CA LEU A 120 15.77 -12.72 3.04
C LEU A 120 15.45 -12.50 4.52
N ILE A 121 14.16 -12.59 4.91
CA ILE A 121 13.73 -12.44 6.31
C ILE A 121 14.32 -13.57 7.16
N GLN A 122 14.26 -14.81 6.69
CA GLN A 122 14.83 -15.96 7.42
C GLN A 122 16.35 -15.87 7.53
N TRP A 123 17.05 -15.47 6.47
CA TRP A 123 18.49 -15.26 6.48
C TRP A 123 18.88 -14.17 7.49
N ARG A 124 18.16 -13.05 7.51
CA ARG A 124 18.36 -12.01 8.50
C ARG A 124 18.13 -12.51 9.92
N HIS A 125 17.03 -13.21 10.16
CA HIS A 125 16.71 -13.76 11.48
C HIS A 125 17.80 -14.72 12.00
N ARG A 126 18.35 -15.54 11.13
CA ARG A 126 19.48 -16.45 11.48
C ARG A 126 20.76 -15.69 11.81
N ARG A 127 21.01 -14.55 11.15
CA ARG A 127 22.23 -13.75 11.34
C ARG A 127 22.18 -12.80 12.53
N LEU A 128 21.05 -12.14 12.75
CA LEU A 128 20.89 -11.03 13.71
C LEU A 128 20.03 -11.40 14.93
N GLY A 129 19.40 -12.57 14.94
CA GLY A 129 18.50 -12.98 16.03
C GLY A 129 17.18 -12.21 16.07
N VAL A 130 16.49 -12.31 17.20
CA VAL A 130 15.19 -11.62 17.44
C VAL A 130 15.43 -10.15 17.74
N SER A 131 14.55 -9.30 17.27
CA SER A 131 14.60 -7.85 17.54
C SER A 131 14.67 -7.55 19.03
N PRO A 132 15.63 -6.73 19.50
CA PRO A 132 15.76 -6.37 20.91
C PRO A 132 14.58 -5.53 21.43
N TYR A 133 13.82 -4.90 20.54
CA TYR A 133 12.68 -4.05 20.90
C TYR A 133 11.35 -4.80 20.98
N PHE A 134 11.31 -6.06 20.55
CA PHE A 134 10.11 -6.86 20.68
C PHE A 134 9.94 -7.39 22.09
N ARG A 135 8.96 -6.85 22.83
CA ARG A 135 8.52 -7.39 24.10
C ARG A 135 7.18 -8.09 23.92
N PRO A 136 7.12 -9.43 23.93
CA PRO A 136 5.84 -10.13 23.86
C PRO A 136 5.01 -9.75 25.09
N THR A 137 3.85 -9.20 24.84
CA THR A 137 2.92 -8.88 25.93
C THR A 137 2.29 -10.18 26.42
N LYS A 138 2.85 -10.77 27.48
CA LYS A 138 2.23 -11.87 28.22
C LYS A 138 0.98 -11.36 28.93
N ARG A 139 -0.11 -11.25 28.24
CA ARG A 139 -1.41 -10.91 28.82
C ARG A 139 -2.40 -12.02 28.52
N GLY A 140 -2.61 -12.90 29.49
CA GLY A 140 -3.72 -13.86 29.47
C GLY A 140 -5.05 -13.13 29.61
N GLY A 141 -6.07 -13.56 28.89
CA GLY A 141 -7.45 -13.07 28.94
C GLY A 141 -8.16 -13.11 27.59
N ASN A 142 -9.48 -12.96 27.60
CA ASN A 142 -10.36 -13.06 26.44
C ASN A 142 -10.06 -11.92 25.43
N GLU A 143 -9.20 -12.17 24.44
CA GLU A 143 -8.63 -11.17 23.56
C GLU A 143 -9.64 -10.58 22.59
N LEU A 144 -10.66 -11.36 22.21
CA LEU A 144 -11.74 -10.83 21.38
C LEU A 144 -12.49 -9.71 22.10
N HIS A 145 -12.75 -9.89 23.40
CA HIS A 145 -13.37 -8.84 24.23
C HIS A 145 -12.48 -7.60 24.31
N ARG A 146 -11.18 -7.78 24.48
CA ARG A 146 -10.23 -6.63 24.52
C ARG A 146 -10.12 -5.90 23.18
N ALA A 147 -10.07 -6.63 22.06
CA ALA A 147 -10.06 -6.00 20.74
C ALA A 147 -11.36 -5.20 20.51
N VAL A 148 -12.50 -5.73 20.92
CA VAL A 148 -13.79 -5.03 20.88
C VAL A 148 -13.79 -3.83 21.82
N ASP A 149 -13.26 -3.96 23.03
CA ASP A 149 -13.17 -2.86 23.99
C ASP A 149 -12.21 -1.75 23.52
N GLN A 150 -11.06 -2.10 22.91
CA GLN A 150 -10.16 -1.14 22.29
C GLN A 150 -10.82 -0.40 21.12
N LEU A 151 -11.55 -1.12 20.26
CA LEU A 151 -12.34 -0.50 19.19
C LEU A 151 -13.40 0.45 19.77
N ARG A 152 -14.13 0.01 20.80
CA ARG A 152 -15.16 0.82 21.47
C ARG A 152 -14.55 2.08 22.11
N GLN A 153 -13.43 1.94 22.79
CA GLN A 153 -12.69 3.07 23.36
C GLN A 153 -12.18 4.02 22.26
N GLY A 154 -11.61 3.49 21.17
CA GLY A 154 -11.18 4.28 20.02
C GLY A 154 -12.34 5.06 19.37
N ILE A 155 -13.49 4.41 19.18
CA ILE A 155 -14.70 5.07 18.66
C ILE A 155 -15.19 6.15 19.62
N LYS A 156 -15.22 5.86 20.94
CA LYS A 156 -15.61 6.84 21.96
C LYS A 156 -14.69 8.05 21.96
N PHE A 157 -13.37 7.82 21.89
CA PHE A 157 -12.37 8.87 21.83
C PHE A 157 -12.48 9.70 20.54
N THR A 158 -12.68 9.06 19.40
CA THR A 158 -12.91 9.75 18.12
C THR A 158 -14.16 10.62 18.15
N ARG A 159 -15.24 10.15 18.81
CA ARG A 159 -16.47 10.93 18.97
C ARG A 159 -16.31 12.11 19.92
N SER A 160 -15.50 11.99 20.96
CA SER A 160 -15.30 13.03 21.97
C SER A 160 -14.40 14.18 21.47
N SER A 161 -13.52 13.92 20.51
CA SER A 161 -12.63 14.93 19.92
C SER A 161 -13.18 15.41 18.57
N ALA A 162 -13.56 16.69 18.48
CA ALA A 162 -14.05 17.30 17.25
C ALA A 162 -13.04 17.14 16.10
N LEU A 163 -11.75 17.36 16.38
CA LEU A 163 -10.67 17.22 15.40
C LEU A 163 -10.60 15.79 14.82
N LEU A 164 -10.66 14.76 15.67
CA LEU A 164 -10.59 13.37 15.24
C LEU A 164 -11.85 12.96 14.48
N ARG A 165 -13.02 13.39 14.92
CA ARG A 165 -14.29 13.13 14.25
C ARG A 165 -14.29 13.71 12.84
N ASP A 166 -13.97 14.99 12.72
CA ASP A 166 -13.98 15.69 11.43
C ASP A 166 -12.91 15.15 10.48
N SER A 167 -11.73 14.82 11.03
CA SER A 167 -10.67 14.14 10.26
C SER A 167 -11.09 12.75 9.78
N SER A 168 -11.79 11.97 10.61
CA SER A 168 -12.29 10.63 10.24
C SER A 168 -13.33 10.71 9.13
N ILE A 169 -14.25 11.68 9.21
CA ILE A 169 -15.26 11.94 8.16
C ILE A 169 -14.56 12.35 6.86
N ALA A 170 -13.59 13.27 6.92
CA ALA A 170 -12.84 13.70 5.75
C ALA A 170 -12.09 12.54 5.09
N VAL A 171 -11.43 11.67 5.89
CA VAL A 171 -10.75 10.47 5.38
C VAL A 171 -11.74 9.51 4.73
N PHE A 172 -12.92 9.29 5.34
CA PHE A 172 -13.97 8.44 4.77
C PHE A 172 -14.40 8.90 3.39
N PHE A 173 -14.75 10.18 3.22
CA PHE A 173 -15.12 10.71 1.91
C PHE A 173 -13.96 10.68 0.91
N MET A 174 -12.74 10.94 1.36
CA MET A 174 -11.56 10.86 0.51
C MET A 174 -11.30 9.44 0.01
N VAL A 175 -11.52 8.42 0.84
CA VAL A 175 -11.39 7.01 0.44
C VAL A 175 -12.43 6.66 -0.63
N ILE A 176 -13.69 7.06 -0.44
CA ILE A 176 -14.75 6.87 -1.45
C ILE A 176 -14.34 7.52 -2.77
N ALA A 177 -13.92 8.80 -2.74
CA ALA A 177 -13.51 9.52 -3.93
C ALA A 177 -12.33 8.84 -4.66
N LEU A 178 -11.34 8.34 -3.91
CA LEU A 178 -10.20 7.62 -4.47
C LEU A 178 -10.59 6.30 -5.15
N TYR A 179 -11.47 5.52 -4.53
CA TYR A 179 -11.93 4.26 -5.12
C TYR A 179 -12.82 4.52 -6.35
N THR A 180 -13.70 5.51 -6.30
CA THR A 180 -14.52 5.93 -7.45
C THR A 180 -13.63 6.40 -8.61
N LEU A 181 -12.65 7.27 -8.34
CA LEU A 181 -11.67 7.71 -9.34
C LEU A 181 -10.91 6.53 -9.93
N SER A 182 -10.44 5.62 -9.07
CA SER A 182 -9.68 4.43 -9.47
C SER A 182 -10.47 3.51 -10.39
N TYR A 183 -11.75 3.31 -10.08
CA TYR A 183 -12.66 2.50 -10.90
C TYR A 183 -12.91 3.16 -12.26
N SER A 184 -13.23 4.45 -12.27
CA SER A 184 -13.47 5.20 -13.52
C SER A 184 -12.25 5.22 -14.43
N VAL A 185 -11.06 5.40 -13.86
CA VAL A 185 -9.79 5.32 -14.61
C VAL A 185 -9.59 3.93 -15.23
N LYS A 186 -9.83 2.85 -14.46
CA LYS A 186 -9.71 1.48 -14.98
C LYS A 186 -10.70 1.21 -16.12
N LEU A 187 -11.94 1.73 -16.03
CA LEU A 187 -12.93 1.61 -17.09
C LEU A 187 -12.45 2.24 -18.40
N VAL A 188 -11.87 3.45 -18.35
CA VAL A 188 -11.32 4.10 -19.53
C VAL A 188 -10.21 3.25 -20.16
N TYR A 189 -9.32 2.68 -19.35
CA TYR A 189 -8.27 1.81 -19.90
C TYR A 189 -8.82 0.55 -20.55
N VAL A 190 -9.77 -0.14 -19.89
CA VAL A 190 -10.40 -1.35 -20.43
C VAL A 190 -11.18 -1.05 -21.74
N SER A 191 -11.80 0.14 -21.85
CA SER A 191 -12.49 0.52 -23.08
C SER A 191 -11.54 0.96 -24.21
N THR A 192 -10.30 1.35 -23.89
CA THR A 192 -9.32 1.84 -24.86
C THR A 192 -8.42 0.73 -25.38
N PHE A 193 -7.98 -0.17 -24.52
CA PHE A 193 -7.06 -1.28 -24.85
C PHE A 193 -7.83 -2.58 -25.00
N ARG A 194 -7.54 -3.32 -26.07
CA ARG A 194 -8.36 -4.48 -26.47
C ARG A 194 -7.89 -5.81 -25.87
N THR A 195 -6.62 -5.90 -25.52
CA THR A 195 -6.04 -7.16 -25.01
C THR A 195 -5.55 -7.02 -23.58
N GLU A 196 -5.50 -8.15 -22.83
CA GLU A 196 -4.97 -8.19 -21.47
C GLU A 196 -3.49 -7.81 -21.46
N GLU A 197 -2.74 -8.17 -22.50
CA GLU A 197 -1.32 -7.88 -22.66
C GLU A 197 -1.08 -6.36 -22.83
N GLU A 198 -1.85 -5.70 -23.72
CA GLU A 198 -1.77 -4.25 -23.90
C GLU A 198 -2.06 -3.51 -22.58
N LEU A 199 -3.11 -3.92 -21.87
CA LEU A 199 -3.43 -3.38 -20.56
C LEU A 199 -2.28 -3.58 -19.57
N GLY A 200 -1.68 -4.77 -19.53
CA GLY A 200 -0.57 -5.10 -18.66
C GLY A 200 0.66 -4.23 -18.93
N ILE A 201 1.01 -4.04 -20.21
CA ILE A 201 2.12 -3.18 -20.63
C ILE A 201 1.86 -1.73 -20.20
N VAL A 202 0.68 -1.20 -20.49
CA VAL A 202 0.31 0.19 -20.16
C VAL A 202 0.31 0.40 -18.65
N PHE A 203 -0.28 -0.49 -17.87
CA PHE A 203 -0.26 -0.40 -16.40
C PHE A 203 1.15 -0.52 -15.84
N GLY A 204 1.99 -1.38 -16.43
CA GLY A 204 3.40 -1.50 -16.08
C GLY A 204 4.16 -0.20 -16.34
N MET A 205 4.00 0.38 -17.51
CA MET A 205 4.64 1.65 -17.88
C MET A 205 4.18 2.82 -16.99
N ILE A 206 2.87 2.95 -16.75
CA ILE A 206 2.32 3.98 -15.87
C ILE A 206 2.85 3.81 -14.44
N THR A 207 2.99 2.58 -13.98
CA THR A 207 3.53 2.28 -12.64
C THR A 207 5.01 2.61 -12.56
N MET A 208 5.80 2.20 -13.55
CA MET A 208 7.23 2.47 -13.63
C MET A 208 7.52 3.97 -13.71
N ILE A 209 6.92 4.67 -14.66
CA ILE A 209 7.14 6.11 -14.87
C ILE A 209 6.60 6.91 -13.69
N GLY A 210 5.38 6.61 -13.23
CA GLY A 210 4.77 7.26 -12.06
C GLY A 210 5.60 7.06 -10.79
N GLY A 211 6.06 5.85 -10.54
CA GLY A 211 6.95 5.52 -9.41
C GLY A 211 8.29 6.25 -9.50
N ALA A 212 8.91 6.34 -10.69
CA ALA A 212 10.15 7.09 -10.90
C ALA A 212 9.97 8.59 -10.62
N ILE A 213 8.90 9.20 -11.12
CA ILE A 213 8.59 10.61 -10.84
C ILE A 213 8.30 10.82 -9.35
N ALA A 214 7.52 9.93 -8.72
CA ALA A 214 7.24 9.99 -7.28
C ALA A 214 8.52 9.89 -6.45
N LEU A 215 9.45 9.01 -6.83
CA LEU A 215 10.75 8.86 -6.20
C LEU A 215 11.59 10.14 -6.31
N LEU A 216 11.65 10.75 -7.48
CA LEU A 216 12.33 12.04 -7.68
C LEU A 216 11.73 13.14 -6.81
N ILE A 217 10.39 13.23 -6.78
CA ILE A 217 9.68 14.18 -5.90
C ILE A 217 10.00 13.89 -4.43
N GLN A 218 9.97 12.64 -4.01
CA GLN A 218 10.25 12.22 -2.63
C GLN A 218 11.68 12.62 -2.21
N VAL A 219 12.67 12.38 -3.05
CA VAL A 219 14.08 12.62 -2.70
C VAL A 219 14.43 14.10 -2.74
N PHE A 220 14.02 14.82 -3.79
CA PHE A 220 14.51 16.18 -4.04
C PHE A 220 13.57 17.28 -3.54
N PHE A 221 12.26 17.05 -3.52
CA PHE A 221 11.29 18.14 -3.30
C PHE A 221 10.55 18.04 -1.95
N VAL A 222 10.28 16.85 -1.44
CA VAL A 222 9.43 16.69 -0.24
C VAL A 222 9.96 17.45 0.95
N ASN A 223 11.25 17.36 1.24
CA ASN A 223 11.85 18.04 2.40
C ASN A 223 11.84 19.58 2.24
N LYS A 224 12.15 20.08 1.03
CA LYS A 224 12.12 21.51 0.73
C LYS A 224 10.70 22.08 0.81
N TRP A 225 9.72 21.36 0.30
CA TRP A 225 8.31 21.74 0.35
C TRP A 225 7.80 21.78 1.78
N LEU A 226 8.18 20.82 2.60
CA LEU A 226 7.77 20.76 4.00
C LEU A 226 8.31 21.95 4.81
N GLN A 227 9.57 22.32 4.58
CA GLN A 227 10.20 23.48 5.23
C GLN A 227 9.55 24.80 4.80
N ARG A 228 9.20 24.93 3.51
CA ARG A 228 8.72 26.22 2.96
C ARG A 228 7.24 26.49 3.19
N TYR A 229 6.37 25.46 3.07
CA TYR A 229 4.90 25.62 3.07
C TYR A 229 4.20 25.03 4.29
N GLY A 230 4.92 24.30 5.13
CA GLY A 230 4.36 23.63 6.29
C GLY A 230 3.41 22.48 5.96
N VAL A 231 3.00 21.73 7.00
CA VAL A 231 2.16 20.54 6.87
C VAL A 231 0.74 20.87 6.39
N ARG A 232 0.17 22.00 6.85
CA ARG A 232 -1.23 22.39 6.56
C ARG A 232 -1.51 22.60 5.06
N LYS A 233 -0.70 23.43 4.40
CA LYS A 233 -0.89 23.73 2.96
C LYS A 233 -0.64 22.50 2.10
N ARG A 234 0.34 21.71 2.47
CA ARG A 234 0.68 20.48 1.76
C ARG A 234 -0.44 19.43 1.78
N ASN A 235 -1.14 19.28 2.92
CA ASN A 235 -2.24 18.34 3.06
C ASN A 235 -3.45 18.68 2.18
N LEU A 236 -3.58 19.92 1.71
CA LEU A 236 -4.65 20.34 0.80
C LEU A 236 -4.35 20.02 -0.67
N VAL A 237 -3.09 19.86 -1.05
CA VAL A 237 -2.71 19.64 -2.47
C VAL A 237 -3.34 18.36 -3.00
N PHE A 238 -3.20 17.26 -2.27
CA PHE A 238 -3.70 15.96 -2.73
C PHE A 238 -5.23 15.89 -2.86
N PRO A 239 -6.05 16.33 -1.90
CA PRO A 239 -7.51 16.41 -2.07
C PRO A 239 -7.94 17.30 -3.25
N LEU A 240 -7.30 18.47 -3.43
CA LEU A 240 -7.61 19.36 -4.53
C LEU A 240 -7.27 18.75 -5.90
N THR A 241 -6.11 18.14 -6.05
CA THR A 241 -5.71 17.47 -7.29
C THR A 241 -6.57 16.25 -7.58
N THR A 242 -7.03 15.54 -6.55
CA THR A 242 -7.98 14.43 -6.68
C THR A 242 -9.34 14.93 -7.17
N MET A 243 -9.85 16.01 -6.60
CA MET A 243 -11.09 16.63 -7.03
C MET A 243 -11.00 17.10 -8.50
N LEU A 244 -9.90 17.76 -8.89
CA LEU A 244 -9.66 18.16 -10.28
C LEU A 244 -9.63 16.96 -11.24
N SER A 245 -8.99 15.85 -10.82
CA SER A 245 -8.95 14.62 -11.63
C SER A 245 -10.34 14.00 -11.80
N VAL A 246 -11.19 14.03 -10.76
CA VAL A 246 -12.58 13.57 -10.84
C VAL A 246 -13.38 14.45 -11.79
N VAL A 247 -13.28 15.77 -11.67
CA VAL A 247 -13.96 16.73 -12.57
C VAL A 247 -13.49 16.54 -14.01
N ALA A 248 -12.18 16.36 -14.24
CA ALA A 248 -11.66 16.12 -15.59
C ALA A 248 -12.23 14.83 -16.20
N LEU A 249 -12.39 13.76 -15.43
CA LEU A 249 -13.03 12.53 -15.90
C LEU A 249 -14.52 12.67 -16.13
N LEU A 250 -15.22 13.47 -15.34
CA LEU A 250 -16.65 13.75 -15.54
C LEU A 250 -16.90 14.55 -16.82
N LEU A 251 -16.01 15.50 -17.14
CA LEU A 251 -16.14 16.34 -18.34
C LEU A 251 -15.66 15.61 -19.60
N HIS A 252 -14.58 14.84 -19.51
CA HIS A 252 -13.97 14.13 -20.62
C HIS A 252 -13.59 12.71 -20.18
N PHE A 253 -14.48 11.75 -20.42
CA PHE A 253 -14.25 10.33 -20.10
C PHE A 253 -13.36 9.68 -21.15
N GLN A 254 -12.09 10.09 -21.20
CA GLN A 254 -11.11 9.70 -22.22
C GLN A 254 -9.74 9.39 -21.59
N LEU A 255 -8.85 8.80 -22.40
CA LEU A 255 -7.50 8.40 -21.98
C LEU A 255 -6.67 9.51 -21.32
N PRO A 256 -6.64 10.78 -21.80
CA PRO A 256 -5.87 11.84 -21.13
C PRO A 256 -6.33 12.13 -19.71
N SER A 257 -7.64 12.15 -19.46
CA SER A 257 -8.19 12.35 -18.11
C SER A 257 -7.90 11.16 -17.19
N ALA A 258 -7.92 9.93 -17.73
CA ALA A 258 -7.55 8.73 -16.99
C ALA A 258 -6.05 8.72 -16.64
N LEU A 259 -5.18 9.16 -17.54
CA LEU A 259 -3.76 9.35 -17.28
C LEU A 259 -3.53 10.40 -16.18
N ALA A 260 -4.23 11.53 -16.21
CA ALA A 260 -4.15 12.55 -15.16
C ALA A 260 -4.58 12.01 -13.80
N GLY A 261 -5.66 11.22 -13.74
CA GLY A 261 -6.11 10.53 -12.52
C GLY A 261 -5.09 9.51 -12.00
N SER A 262 -4.49 8.73 -12.89
CA SER A 262 -3.41 7.79 -12.56
C SER A 262 -2.17 8.50 -12.03
N PHE A 263 -1.78 9.61 -12.66
CA PHE A 263 -0.67 10.45 -12.23
C PHE A 263 -0.91 11.00 -10.82
N ASN A 264 -2.08 11.57 -10.56
CA ASN A 264 -2.44 12.07 -9.24
C ASN A 264 -2.31 10.99 -8.15
N ARG A 265 -2.85 9.79 -8.40
CA ARG A 265 -2.80 8.69 -7.43
C ARG A 265 -1.39 8.14 -7.22
N ARG A 266 -0.62 7.92 -8.28
CA ARG A 266 0.69 7.26 -8.20
C ARG A 266 1.83 8.20 -7.88
N VAL A 267 1.77 9.43 -8.39
CA VAL A 267 2.88 10.38 -8.25
C VAL A 267 2.73 11.29 -7.05
N LEU A 268 1.52 11.83 -6.81
CA LEU A 268 1.32 12.82 -5.75
C LEU A 268 0.95 12.19 -4.40
N MET A 269 0.19 11.08 -4.39
CA MET A 269 -0.26 10.47 -3.14
C MET A 269 0.90 9.96 -2.24
N PRO A 270 1.89 9.17 -2.73
CA PRO A 270 2.92 8.63 -1.87
C PRO A 270 3.77 9.70 -1.17
N PRO A 271 4.37 10.68 -1.91
CA PRO A 271 5.24 11.66 -1.27
C PRO A 271 4.49 12.70 -0.44
N LEU A 272 3.26 13.07 -0.83
CA LEU A 272 2.51 14.12 -0.13
C LEU A 272 1.73 13.57 1.07
N ARG A 273 0.91 12.53 0.87
CA ARG A 273 0.03 11.99 1.91
C ARG A 273 0.78 11.18 2.95
N ASN A 274 1.60 10.22 2.53
CA ASN A 274 2.22 9.28 3.44
C ASN A 274 3.27 9.96 4.33
N SER A 275 4.08 10.86 3.76
CA SER A 275 5.09 11.59 4.53
C SER A 275 4.47 12.56 5.55
N SER A 276 3.32 13.18 5.26
CA SER A 276 2.61 14.06 6.19
C SER A 276 1.98 13.28 7.34
N ARG A 277 1.34 12.16 7.04
CA ARG A 277 0.72 11.27 8.03
C ARG A 277 1.74 10.77 9.05
N ASN A 278 2.87 10.30 8.57
CA ASN A 278 3.90 9.74 9.43
C ASN A 278 4.50 10.77 10.39
N ARG A 279 4.63 12.05 10.00
CA ARG A 279 5.09 13.11 10.92
C ARG A 279 4.06 13.46 11.99
N LEU A 280 2.77 13.51 11.64
CA LEU A 280 1.72 13.78 12.63
C LEU A 280 1.72 12.75 13.76
N PHE A 281 1.96 11.47 13.44
CA PHE A 281 2.03 10.41 14.46
C PHE A 281 3.32 10.45 15.29
N THR A 282 4.39 11.06 14.80
CA THR A 282 5.67 11.17 15.55
C THR A 282 5.75 12.42 16.41
N GLU A 283 4.83 13.37 16.27
CA GLU A 283 4.78 14.64 17.03
C GLU A 283 3.68 14.65 18.10
N LEU A 284 2.85 13.60 18.18
CA LEU A 284 1.89 13.46 19.29
C LEU A 284 2.68 13.18 20.57
N PRO A 285 2.48 13.95 21.65
CA PRO A 285 3.03 13.63 22.97
C PRO A 285 2.44 12.30 23.46
N ASP A 286 3.25 11.55 24.20
CA ASP A 286 2.88 10.28 24.83
C ASP A 286 1.70 10.41 25.81
#